data_6dbc4fd1ec7f3bd2e90449e31a129828
#
_entry.id   6dbc4fd1ec7f3bd2e90449e31a129828
#
_cell.length_a   1.000
_cell.length_b   1.000
_cell.length_c   1.000
_cell.angle_alpha   90.00
_cell.angle_beta   90.00
_cell.angle_gamma   90.00
#
_symmetry.space_group_name_H-M   'P 1'
#
loop_
_entity.id
_entity.type
_entity.pdbx_description
1 polymer ?
#
loop_
_entity_poly.entity_id
_entity_poly.type
_entity_poly.pdbx_seq_one_letter_code
_entity_poly.pdbx_strand_id
1 'polypeptide(L)'
;MTKTRSLTAAAFLAALIAPVAAQAAVNWVLPSTTVVSGNRSWVTVDAASSDQAFAPNLRPLPLDTIKVFDPEGQAVEPQTPPMGKLRSSFELQIAKPGTYKIASVSTAVLASWTENGEVKRFRGSGDEFAAKVPAGAADLKTVKTLSRYETFITRDNPTTEVFKPTGQGLELVPVTHPADIVAGEAASFRFLLDGKPAAGLRDRKSTRLNSSHANIS
;
A
#
# COMPACT_ATOMS: atom_id res chain seq x y z
N MET A 1 27.97 -48.50 54.98
CA MET A 1 27.17 -48.66 53.71
C MET A 1 26.45 -47.37 53.39
N THR A 2 27.08 -46.54 52.65
CA THR A 2 26.57 -45.20 52.26
C THR A 2 26.05 -45.23 50.81
N LYS A 3 24.76 -45.08 50.65
CA LYS A 3 24.12 -45.04 49.33
C LYS A 3 24.18 -43.58 48.74
N THR A 4 25.01 -43.42 47.74
CA THR A 4 25.08 -42.20 46.93
C THR A 4 23.88 -42.14 45.98
N ARG A 5 23.04 -41.11 46.12
CA ARG A 5 21.94 -40.79 45.19
C ARG A 5 22.47 -39.87 44.10
N SER A 6 22.53 -40.36 42.86
CA SER A 6 22.82 -39.57 41.69
C SER A 6 21.60 -38.72 41.31
N LEU A 7 21.71 -37.39 41.39
CA LEU A 7 20.76 -36.45 40.83
C LEU A 7 21.11 -36.25 39.34
N THR A 8 20.27 -36.79 38.47
CA THR A 8 20.32 -36.48 37.03
C THR A 8 19.62 -35.15 36.80
N ALA A 9 20.37 -34.10 36.51
CA ALA A 9 19.83 -32.81 36.10
C ALA A 9 19.36 -32.88 34.64
N ALA A 10 18.06 -32.89 34.42
CA ALA A 10 17.45 -32.71 33.10
C ALA A 10 17.49 -31.23 32.73
N ALA A 11 18.41 -30.84 31.88
CA ALA A 11 18.46 -29.51 31.28
C ALA A 11 17.33 -29.39 30.23
N PHE A 12 16.26 -28.66 30.57
CA PHE A 12 15.24 -28.25 29.62
C PHE A 12 15.83 -27.15 28.71
N LEU A 13 16.19 -27.55 27.50
CA LEU A 13 16.55 -26.62 26.42
C LEU A 13 15.26 -25.96 25.90
N ALA A 14 14.88 -24.87 26.53
CA ALA A 14 13.80 -24.00 25.99
C ALA A 14 14.33 -23.32 24.73
N ALA A 15 14.04 -23.89 23.57
CA ALA A 15 14.26 -23.22 22.29
C ALA A 15 13.36 -21.97 22.26
N LEU A 16 13.95 -20.81 22.43
CA LEU A 16 13.33 -19.51 22.16
C LEU A 16 12.99 -19.45 20.66
N ILE A 17 11.77 -19.82 20.30
CA ILE A 17 11.19 -19.53 18.99
C ILE A 17 10.89 -18.02 19.01
N ALA A 18 11.90 -17.23 18.67
CA ALA A 18 11.68 -15.82 18.40
C ALA A 18 10.67 -15.72 17.23
N PRO A 19 9.58 -14.98 17.37
CA PRO A 19 8.70 -14.76 16.25
C PRO A 19 9.51 -14.04 15.18
N VAL A 20 9.79 -14.71 14.06
CA VAL A 20 10.29 -14.05 12.86
C VAL A 20 9.17 -13.11 12.45
N ALA A 21 9.38 -11.82 12.67
CA ALA A 21 8.45 -10.81 12.19
C ALA A 21 8.37 -10.96 10.67
N ALA A 22 7.31 -11.61 10.20
CA ALA A 22 7.02 -11.70 8.78
C ALA A 22 6.87 -10.27 8.27
N GLN A 23 7.88 -9.78 7.54
CA GLN A 23 7.87 -8.47 6.95
C GLN A 23 6.79 -8.50 5.84
N ALA A 24 5.68 -7.83 6.09
CA ALA A 24 4.60 -7.76 5.12
C ALA A 24 5.10 -7.01 3.87
N ALA A 25 4.85 -7.57 2.69
CA ALA A 25 5.19 -6.92 1.44
C ALA A 25 4.54 -5.54 1.35
N VAL A 26 5.31 -4.54 0.93
CA VAL A 26 4.87 -3.16 0.73
C VAL A 26 4.60 -2.94 -0.74
N ASN A 27 3.40 -2.51 -1.08
CA ASN A 27 3.07 -2.06 -2.44
C ASN A 27 3.38 -0.56 -2.56
N TRP A 28 3.87 -0.16 -3.72
CA TRP A 28 4.22 1.22 -3.98
C TRP A 28 4.06 1.58 -5.46
N VAL A 29 3.87 2.87 -5.69
CA VAL A 29 3.83 3.51 -7.01
C VAL A 29 4.79 4.68 -6.96
N LEU A 30 5.75 4.74 -7.87
CA LEU A 30 6.85 5.70 -7.86
C LEU A 30 7.01 6.36 -9.24
N PRO A 31 6.67 7.63 -9.39
CA PRO A 31 7.01 8.38 -10.58
C PRO A 31 8.50 8.75 -10.61
N SER A 32 9.07 8.88 -11.79
CA SER A 32 10.46 9.33 -12.00
C SER A 32 10.68 10.77 -11.52
N THR A 33 9.62 11.57 -11.49
CA THR A 33 9.58 12.91 -10.89
C THR A 33 8.16 13.23 -10.42
N THR A 34 8.03 14.01 -9.37
CA THR A 34 6.75 14.51 -8.83
C THR A 34 6.42 15.94 -9.26
N VAL A 35 7.42 16.65 -9.82
CA VAL A 35 7.25 18.02 -10.32
C VAL A 35 7.81 18.08 -11.74
N VAL A 36 7.00 18.61 -12.66
CA VAL A 36 7.33 18.81 -14.07
C VAL A 36 7.12 20.27 -14.40
N SER A 37 8.04 20.85 -15.19
CA SER A 37 7.96 22.23 -15.66
C SER A 37 8.35 22.36 -17.12
N GLY A 38 7.79 23.39 -17.79
CA GLY A 38 8.08 23.70 -19.16
C GLY A 38 7.62 22.61 -20.15
N ASN A 39 8.41 22.34 -21.18
CA ASN A 39 8.07 21.41 -22.27
C ASN A 39 8.23 19.93 -21.91
N ARG A 40 8.70 19.61 -20.70
CA ARG A 40 8.86 18.21 -20.27
C ARG A 40 7.49 17.65 -19.89
N SER A 41 6.93 16.79 -20.74
CA SER A 41 5.56 16.30 -20.61
C SER A 41 5.45 14.80 -20.29
N TRP A 42 6.55 14.06 -20.24
CA TRP A 42 6.50 12.62 -19.99
C TRP A 42 7.15 12.25 -18.67
N VAL A 43 6.48 11.35 -17.93
CA VAL A 43 6.94 10.79 -16.66
C VAL A 43 6.79 9.28 -16.72
N THR A 44 7.87 8.56 -16.42
CA THR A 44 7.83 7.11 -16.21
C THR A 44 7.39 6.83 -14.80
N VAL A 45 6.50 5.87 -14.62
CA VAL A 45 5.98 5.44 -13.32
C VAL A 45 6.25 3.96 -13.13
N ASP A 46 6.91 3.62 -12.04
CA ASP A 46 7.13 2.24 -11.61
C ASP A 46 6.14 1.84 -10.52
N ALA A 47 5.69 0.58 -10.54
CA ALA A 47 4.78 0.04 -9.53
C ALA A 47 5.15 -1.41 -9.19
N ALA A 48 5.32 -1.69 -7.90
CA ALA A 48 5.68 -3.03 -7.45
C ALA A 48 5.22 -3.34 -6.02
N SER A 49 5.32 -4.62 -5.69
CA SER A 49 5.28 -5.15 -4.33
C SER A 49 6.69 -5.60 -3.96
N SER A 50 7.17 -5.22 -2.79
CA SER A 50 8.54 -5.52 -2.33
C SER A 50 8.60 -5.62 -0.80
N ASP A 51 9.68 -6.16 -0.27
CA ASP A 51 9.96 -6.18 1.17
C ASP A 51 10.35 -4.79 1.70
N GLN A 52 10.90 -3.95 0.84
CA GLN A 52 11.22 -2.55 1.12
C GLN A 52 10.60 -1.64 0.07
N ALA A 53 10.03 -0.52 0.50
CA ALA A 53 9.45 0.44 -0.43
C ALA A 53 10.47 0.92 -1.46
N PHE A 54 10.06 0.96 -2.72
CA PHE A 54 10.84 1.44 -3.86
C PHE A 54 12.05 0.57 -4.26
N ALA A 55 12.18 -0.64 -3.73
CA ALA A 55 13.19 -1.62 -4.12
C ALA A 55 12.51 -2.84 -4.74
N PRO A 56 12.33 -2.91 -6.08
CA PRO A 56 11.54 -3.95 -6.73
C PRO A 56 12.27 -5.30 -6.63
N ASN A 57 11.80 -6.18 -5.76
CA ASN A 57 12.42 -7.48 -5.51
C ASN A 57 11.46 -8.67 -5.37
N LEU A 58 10.13 -8.42 -5.37
CA LEU A 58 9.16 -9.51 -5.24
C LEU A 58 8.32 -9.68 -6.51
N ARG A 59 7.46 -8.73 -6.85
CA ARG A 59 6.54 -8.85 -8.00
C ARG A 59 6.04 -7.50 -8.49
N PRO A 60 5.63 -7.40 -9.78
CA PRO A 60 4.96 -6.22 -10.30
C PRO A 60 3.58 -6.03 -9.65
N LEU A 61 3.07 -4.79 -9.63
CA LEU A 61 1.65 -4.53 -9.42
C LEU A 61 0.90 -4.67 -10.74
N PRO A 62 -0.30 -5.27 -10.75
CA PRO A 62 -1.14 -5.34 -11.93
C PRO A 62 -1.54 -3.92 -12.40
N LEU A 63 -1.33 -3.62 -13.66
CA LEU A 63 -1.57 -2.28 -14.22
C LEU A 63 -3.06 -1.94 -14.33
N ASP A 64 -3.93 -2.92 -14.46
CA ASP A 64 -5.39 -2.77 -14.44
C ASP A 64 -5.93 -2.24 -13.11
N THR A 65 -5.17 -2.39 -12.02
CA THR A 65 -5.51 -1.81 -10.71
C THR A 65 -5.12 -0.34 -10.58
N ILE A 66 -4.31 0.18 -11.51
CA ILE A 66 -3.79 1.55 -11.47
C ILE A 66 -4.70 2.46 -12.30
N LYS A 67 -5.14 3.54 -11.70
CA LYS A 67 -5.91 4.60 -12.36
C LYS A 67 -5.12 5.91 -12.29
N VAL A 68 -5.18 6.66 -13.36
CA VAL A 68 -4.58 8.00 -13.44
C VAL A 68 -5.70 9.02 -13.66
N PHE A 69 -5.62 10.12 -12.94
CA PHE A 69 -6.57 11.23 -13.04
C PHE A 69 -5.81 12.50 -13.37
N ASP A 70 -6.33 13.26 -14.34
CA ASP A 70 -5.81 14.58 -14.73
C ASP A 70 -6.21 15.66 -13.72
N PRO A 71 -5.75 16.92 -13.89
CA PRO A 71 -6.07 18.01 -12.99
C PRO A 71 -7.56 18.36 -12.82
N GLU A 72 -8.41 17.95 -13.76
CA GLU A 72 -9.87 18.08 -13.68
C GLU A 72 -10.53 16.81 -13.09
N GLY A 73 -9.76 15.80 -12.66
CA GLY A 73 -10.28 14.55 -12.12
C GLY A 73 -10.76 13.57 -13.19
N GLN A 74 -10.44 13.79 -14.45
CA GLN A 74 -10.80 12.89 -15.55
C GLN A 74 -9.79 11.74 -15.65
N ALA A 75 -10.27 10.54 -15.98
CA ALA A 75 -9.39 9.40 -16.18
C ALA A 75 -8.51 9.61 -17.42
N VAL A 76 -7.23 9.28 -17.28
CA VAL A 76 -6.22 9.31 -18.35
C VAL A 76 -5.64 7.92 -18.52
N GLU A 77 -5.59 7.45 -19.75
CA GLU A 77 -4.97 6.16 -20.06
C GLU A 77 -3.43 6.30 -20.18
N PRO A 78 -2.66 5.60 -19.36
CA PRO A 78 -1.21 5.58 -19.49
C PRO A 78 -0.79 4.77 -20.70
N GLN A 79 0.41 5.06 -21.26
CA GLN A 79 1.04 4.20 -22.25
C GLN A 79 1.74 3.05 -21.53
N THR A 80 1.30 1.83 -21.78
CA THR A 80 1.74 0.66 -21.02
C THR A 80 2.64 -0.23 -21.86
N PRO A 81 3.95 -0.32 -21.58
CA PRO A 81 4.79 -1.39 -22.06
C PRO A 81 4.44 -2.73 -21.40
N PRO A 82 4.95 -3.85 -21.88
CA PRO A 82 4.78 -5.15 -21.25
C PRO A 82 5.21 -5.14 -19.77
N MET A 83 4.45 -5.81 -18.92
CA MET A 83 4.74 -5.94 -17.49
C MET A 83 6.05 -6.70 -17.28
N GLY A 84 6.95 -6.14 -16.45
CA GLY A 84 8.21 -6.78 -16.07
C GLY A 84 8.03 -7.89 -15.04
N LYS A 85 9.09 -8.63 -14.72
CA LYS A 85 9.06 -9.70 -13.71
C LYS A 85 8.99 -9.17 -12.27
N LEU A 86 9.62 -8.04 -11.98
CA LEU A 86 9.74 -7.50 -10.63
C LEU A 86 8.96 -6.21 -10.43
N ARG A 87 8.68 -5.48 -11.51
CA ARG A 87 7.90 -4.23 -11.49
C ARG A 87 7.11 -4.09 -12.78
N SER A 88 6.02 -3.37 -12.70
CA SER A 88 5.32 -2.77 -13.82
C SER A 88 5.85 -1.37 -14.03
N SER A 89 6.02 -0.96 -15.27
CA SER A 89 6.40 0.40 -15.64
C SER A 89 5.44 0.90 -16.72
N PHE A 90 5.10 2.16 -16.67
CA PHE A 90 4.30 2.80 -17.71
C PHE A 90 4.72 4.25 -17.89
N GLU A 91 4.39 4.83 -19.04
CA GLU A 91 4.64 6.22 -19.31
C GLU A 91 3.35 7.02 -19.30
N LEU A 92 3.43 8.20 -18.72
CA LEU A 92 2.32 9.12 -18.59
C LEU A 92 2.69 10.47 -19.20
N GLN A 93 1.88 10.92 -20.14
CA GLN A 93 1.99 12.26 -20.68
C GLN A 93 1.28 13.24 -19.74
N ILE A 94 2.06 14.17 -19.18
CA ILE A 94 1.54 15.25 -18.33
C ILE A 94 1.21 16.43 -19.24
N ALA A 95 0.09 16.34 -19.98
CA ALA A 95 -0.26 17.26 -21.04
C ALA A 95 -0.77 18.63 -20.52
N LYS A 96 -1.52 18.63 -19.40
CA LYS A 96 -2.15 19.82 -18.82
C LYS A 96 -1.37 20.33 -17.61
N PRO A 97 -1.31 21.67 -17.38
CA PRO A 97 -0.87 22.21 -16.10
C PRO A 97 -1.82 21.77 -14.98
N GLY A 98 -1.26 21.52 -13.78
CA GLY A 98 -2.04 21.10 -12.62
C GLY A 98 -1.52 19.82 -11.99
N THR A 99 -2.27 19.28 -11.04
CA THR A 99 -1.88 18.10 -10.26
C THR A 99 -2.63 16.87 -10.76
N TYR A 100 -1.87 15.85 -11.13
CA TYR A 100 -2.33 14.50 -11.47
C TYR A 100 -2.29 13.62 -10.25
N LYS A 101 -3.23 12.67 -10.15
CA LYS A 101 -3.23 11.60 -9.17
C LYS A 101 -3.08 10.26 -9.86
N ILE A 102 -2.15 9.45 -9.37
CA ILE A 102 -2.00 8.05 -9.74
C ILE A 102 -2.40 7.22 -8.52
N ALA A 103 -3.42 6.37 -8.65
CA ALA A 103 -3.96 5.60 -7.54
C ALA A 103 -4.12 4.14 -7.93
N SER A 104 -3.72 3.24 -7.02
CA SER A 104 -4.08 1.82 -7.06
C SER A 104 -4.97 1.54 -5.86
N VAL A 105 -6.21 1.14 -6.12
CA VAL A 105 -7.19 0.78 -5.08
C VAL A 105 -7.62 -0.66 -5.30
N SER A 106 -7.45 -1.49 -4.28
CA SER A 106 -7.83 -2.89 -4.35
C SER A 106 -8.55 -3.34 -3.10
N THR A 107 -9.51 -4.23 -3.27
CA THR A 107 -10.20 -4.92 -2.17
C THR A 107 -9.84 -6.39 -2.19
N ALA A 108 -9.69 -6.98 -1.00
CA ALA A 108 -9.52 -8.40 -0.85
C ALA A 108 -10.33 -8.91 0.35
N VAL A 109 -10.82 -10.14 0.25
CA VAL A 109 -11.39 -10.89 1.36
C VAL A 109 -10.38 -11.92 1.81
N LEU A 110 -10.05 -11.89 3.10
CA LEU A 110 -9.31 -12.96 3.76
C LEU A 110 -10.33 -13.75 4.56
N ALA A 111 -10.25 -15.08 4.47
CA ALA A 111 -11.10 -15.95 5.27
C ALA A 111 -10.30 -17.10 5.85
N SER A 112 -10.77 -17.62 6.98
CA SER A 112 -10.35 -18.90 7.53
C SER A 112 -11.57 -19.64 8.06
N TRP A 113 -11.61 -20.97 7.87
CA TRP A 113 -12.65 -21.85 8.37
C TRP A 113 -12.10 -23.22 8.70
N THR A 114 -12.88 -24.03 9.41
CA THR A 114 -12.54 -25.41 9.72
C THR A 114 -13.25 -26.34 8.72
N GLU A 115 -12.50 -27.22 8.07
CA GLU A 115 -12.99 -28.26 7.18
C GLU A 115 -12.27 -29.56 7.45
N ASN A 116 -13.03 -30.63 7.79
CA ASN A 116 -12.47 -31.94 8.16
C ASN A 116 -11.42 -31.89 9.27
N GLY A 117 -11.58 -30.99 10.25
CA GLY A 117 -10.64 -30.80 11.36
C GLY A 117 -9.39 -29.98 11.03
N GLU A 118 -9.27 -29.49 9.79
CA GLU A 118 -8.16 -28.65 9.34
C GLU A 118 -8.58 -27.19 9.15
N VAL A 119 -7.68 -26.24 9.46
CA VAL A 119 -7.90 -24.83 9.19
C VAL A 119 -7.56 -24.52 7.73
N LYS A 120 -8.59 -24.23 6.94
CA LYS A 120 -8.45 -23.73 5.58
C LYS A 120 -8.35 -22.20 5.58
N ARG A 121 -7.66 -21.65 4.58
CA ARG A 121 -7.49 -20.21 4.40
C ARG A 121 -7.75 -19.81 2.96
N PHE A 122 -8.36 -18.64 2.81
CA PHE A 122 -8.65 -18.04 1.51
C PHE A 122 -8.18 -16.59 1.50
N ARG A 123 -7.71 -16.14 0.33
CA ARG A 123 -7.46 -14.73 0.01
C ARG A 123 -7.80 -14.51 -1.46
N GLY A 124 -8.69 -13.59 -1.75
CA GLY A 124 -9.11 -13.28 -3.12
C GLY A 124 -10.12 -12.15 -3.17
N SER A 125 -10.80 -12.01 -4.31
CA SER A 125 -11.89 -11.06 -4.49
C SER A 125 -13.17 -11.50 -3.74
N GLY A 126 -14.17 -10.62 -3.64
CA GLY A 126 -15.48 -10.97 -3.08
C GLY A 126 -16.20 -12.05 -3.88
N ASP A 127 -16.10 -11.98 -5.20
CA ASP A 127 -16.71 -12.97 -6.11
C ASP A 127 -16.04 -14.35 -5.97
N GLU A 128 -14.71 -14.37 -5.91
CA GLU A 128 -13.96 -15.61 -5.64
C GLU A 128 -14.26 -16.19 -4.26
N PHE A 129 -14.47 -15.34 -3.24
CA PHE A 129 -14.88 -15.78 -1.91
C PHE A 129 -16.23 -16.50 -1.97
N ALA A 130 -17.23 -15.91 -2.61
CA ALA A 130 -18.55 -16.51 -2.76
C ALA A 130 -18.52 -17.85 -3.52
N ALA A 131 -17.59 -18.01 -4.46
CA ALA A 131 -17.45 -19.23 -5.24
C ALA A 131 -16.63 -20.34 -4.55
N LYS A 132 -15.66 -19.99 -3.71
CA LYS A 132 -14.66 -20.94 -3.18
C LYS A 132 -14.83 -21.28 -1.70
N VAL A 133 -15.49 -20.43 -0.91
CA VAL A 133 -15.70 -20.66 0.52
C VAL A 133 -17.11 -21.25 0.73
N PRO A 134 -17.24 -22.43 1.34
CA PRO A 134 -18.55 -23.06 1.52
C PRO A 134 -19.52 -22.21 2.34
N ALA A 135 -20.74 -22.09 1.89
CA ALA A 135 -21.80 -21.46 2.67
C ALA A 135 -22.02 -22.25 3.97
N GLY A 136 -21.91 -21.60 5.13
CA GLY A 136 -22.03 -22.28 6.42
C GLY A 136 -20.76 -23.00 6.89
N ALA A 137 -19.59 -22.66 6.33
CA ALA A 137 -18.30 -23.19 6.79
C ALA A 137 -18.14 -23.01 8.31
N ALA A 138 -17.70 -24.06 9.02
CA ALA A 138 -17.54 -24.05 10.46
C ALA A 138 -16.41 -23.07 10.88
N ASP A 139 -16.61 -22.35 11.98
CA ASP A 139 -15.66 -21.35 12.53
C ASP A 139 -15.24 -20.28 11.50
N LEU A 140 -16.11 -19.94 10.56
CA LEU A 140 -15.80 -18.98 9.51
C LEU A 140 -15.47 -17.59 10.11
N LYS A 141 -14.24 -17.13 9.83
CA LYS A 141 -13.78 -15.78 10.13
C LYS A 141 -13.43 -15.08 8.82
N THR A 142 -13.92 -13.87 8.64
CA THR A 142 -13.67 -13.08 7.43
C THR A 142 -13.15 -11.69 7.78
N VAL A 143 -12.21 -11.20 6.97
CA VAL A 143 -11.73 -9.83 7.03
C VAL A 143 -11.73 -9.27 5.62
N LYS A 144 -12.47 -8.18 5.40
CA LYS A 144 -12.40 -7.42 4.14
C LYS A 144 -11.34 -6.34 4.30
N THR A 145 -10.40 -6.30 3.37
CA THR A 145 -9.37 -5.25 3.32
C THR A 145 -9.59 -4.38 2.09
N LEU A 146 -9.41 -3.08 2.26
CA LEU A 146 -9.29 -2.12 1.18
C LEU A 146 -7.90 -1.49 1.29
N SER A 147 -7.13 -1.60 0.22
CA SER A 147 -5.78 -1.05 0.13
C SER A 147 -5.75 0.05 -0.90
N ARG A 148 -5.10 1.17 -0.55
CA ARG A 148 -4.97 2.34 -1.41
C ARG A 148 -3.50 2.78 -1.43
N TYR A 149 -2.98 2.97 -2.62
CA TYR A 149 -1.62 3.48 -2.86
C TYR A 149 -1.77 4.65 -3.82
N GLU A 150 -1.31 5.82 -3.43
CA GLU A 150 -1.49 7.04 -4.21
C GLU A 150 -0.17 7.80 -4.30
N THR A 151 0.03 8.45 -5.45
CA THR A 151 1.10 9.42 -5.66
C THR A 151 0.59 10.55 -6.55
N PHE A 152 1.27 11.69 -6.51
CA PHE A 152 0.87 12.88 -7.22
C PHE A 152 2.02 13.41 -8.08
N ILE A 153 1.67 13.96 -9.24
CA ILE A 153 2.60 14.65 -10.14
C ILE A 153 1.99 16.01 -10.44
N THR A 154 2.75 17.06 -10.24
CA THR A 154 2.30 18.42 -10.52
C THR A 154 3.09 19.01 -11.67
N ARG A 155 2.39 19.54 -12.67
CA ARG A 155 2.97 20.32 -13.74
C ARG A 155 2.63 21.81 -13.58
N ASP A 156 3.68 22.63 -13.54
CA ASP A 156 3.60 24.10 -13.46
C ASP A 156 2.75 24.58 -12.25
N ASN A 157 1.45 24.79 -12.41
CA ASN A 157 0.56 25.35 -11.38
C ASN A 157 -0.14 24.25 -10.58
N PRO A 158 0.06 24.14 -9.26
CA PRO A 158 -0.62 23.18 -8.40
C PRO A 158 -2.15 23.36 -8.42
N THR A 159 -2.90 22.24 -8.48
CA THR A 159 -4.35 22.20 -8.35
C THR A 159 -4.77 21.17 -7.30
N THR A 160 -6.00 21.25 -6.77
CA THR A 160 -6.46 20.44 -5.64
C THR A 160 -7.67 19.54 -5.97
N GLU A 161 -8.18 19.57 -7.19
CA GLU A 161 -9.38 18.82 -7.60
C GLU A 161 -9.23 17.31 -7.31
N VAL A 162 -8.06 16.75 -7.62
CA VAL A 162 -7.73 15.32 -7.41
C VAL A 162 -7.63 14.92 -5.95
N PHE A 163 -7.66 15.86 -4.99
CA PHE A 163 -7.63 15.58 -3.55
C PHE A 163 -9.03 15.40 -2.96
N LYS A 164 -10.09 15.65 -3.74
CA LYS A 164 -11.46 15.41 -3.28
C LYS A 164 -11.61 13.95 -2.84
N PRO A 165 -12.10 13.71 -1.61
CA PRO A 165 -12.28 12.36 -1.12
C PRO A 165 -13.40 11.65 -1.88
N THR A 166 -13.25 10.34 -2.06
CA THR A 166 -14.26 9.48 -2.66
C THR A 166 -15.29 8.98 -1.64
N GLY A 167 -14.99 9.13 -0.36
CA GLY A 167 -15.83 8.63 0.74
C GLY A 167 -15.75 7.12 0.93
N GLN A 168 -14.74 6.45 0.39
CA GLN A 168 -14.59 5.00 0.47
C GLN A 168 -13.27 4.59 1.10
N GLY A 169 -13.35 3.85 2.21
CA GLY A 169 -12.21 3.33 2.93
C GLY A 169 -11.34 4.42 3.55
N LEU A 170 -10.07 4.11 3.76
CA LEU A 170 -9.10 5.06 4.30
C LEU A 170 -8.55 5.93 3.16
N GLU A 171 -8.64 7.24 3.32
CA GLU A 171 -8.19 8.24 2.35
C GLU A 171 -7.28 9.26 3.02
N LEU A 172 -6.19 9.60 2.35
CA LEU A 172 -5.31 10.71 2.72
C LEU A 172 -5.73 11.94 1.92
N VAL A 173 -6.04 13.03 2.62
CA VAL A 173 -6.34 14.33 2.00
C VAL A 173 -5.21 15.30 2.34
N PRO A 174 -4.39 15.69 1.35
CA PRO A 174 -3.34 16.67 1.57
C PRO A 174 -3.90 18.01 2.05
N VAL A 175 -3.30 18.59 3.10
CA VAL A 175 -3.49 19.98 3.52
C VAL A 175 -2.32 20.80 3.00
N THR A 176 -1.10 20.33 3.23
CA THR A 176 0.07 20.81 2.49
C THR A 176 0.05 20.16 1.11
N HIS A 177 0.12 20.97 0.06
CA HIS A 177 0.14 20.42 -1.30
C HIS A 177 1.36 19.54 -1.51
N PRO A 178 1.25 18.35 -2.17
CA PRO A 178 2.38 17.44 -2.37
C PRO A 178 3.59 18.05 -3.08
N ALA A 179 3.37 19.03 -3.97
CA ALA A 179 4.46 19.76 -4.63
C ALA A 179 5.18 20.75 -3.72
N ASP A 180 4.60 21.12 -2.59
CA ASP A 180 5.16 22.08 -1.63
C ASP A 180 5.85 21.37 -0.45
N ILE A 181 5.96 20.05 -0.48
CA ILE A 181 6.63 19.30 0.57
C ILE A 181 8.14 19.42 0.41
N VAL A 182 8.79 20.06 1.37
CA VAL A 182 10.23 20.34 1.39
C VAL A 182 10.87 19.64 2.58
N ALA A 183 12.09 19.13 2.39
CA ALA A 183 12.85 18.49 3.46
C ALA A 183 13.13 19.47 4.61
N GLY A 184 12.79 19.05 5.84
CA GLY A 184 12.96 19.87 7.05
C GLY A 184 11.78 20.77 7.39
N GLU A 185 10.75 20.83 6.55
CA GLU A 185 9.52 21.57 6.82
C GLU A 185 8.37 20.62 7.24
N ALA A 186 7.40 21.18 7.97
CA ALA A 186 6.22 20.42 8.37
C ALA A 186 5.23 20.31 7.20
N ALA A 187 4.74 19.09 6.93
CA ALA A 187 3.65 18.85 6.02
C ALA A 187 2.43 18.32 6.78
N SER A 188 1.23 18.78 6.43
CA SER A 188 -0.01 18.41 7.09
C SER A 188 -0.92 17.62 6.16
N PHE A 189 -1.54 16.58 6.71
CA PHE A 189 -2.47 15.70 6.02
C PHE A 189 -3.69 15.43 6.92
N ARG A 190 -4.83 15.19 6.32
CA ARG A 190 -6.00 14.64 7.01
C ARG A 190 -6.26 13.22 6.54
N PHE A 191 -6.65 12.36 7.47
CA PHE A 191 -7.12 11.02 7.14
C PHE A 191 -8.63 10.93 7.32
N LEU A 192 -9.29 10.34 6.36
CA LEU A 192 -10.72 10.06 6.41
C LEU A 192 -10.94 8.54 6.30
N LEU A 193 -11.90 8.02 7.05
CA LEU A 193 -12.42 6.67 6.90
C LEU A 193 -13.90 6.76 6.52
N ASP A 194 -14.23 6.28 5.33
CA ASP A 194 -15.57 6.37 4.77
C ASP A 194 -16.14 7.81 4.81
N GLY A 195 -15.30 8.77 4.43
CA GLY A 195 -15.60 10.19 4.38
C GLY A 195 -15.62 10.93 5.73
N LYS A 196 -15.37 10.24 6.86
CA LYS A 196 -15.34 10.83 8.20
C LYS A 196 -13.91 10.94 8.73
N PRO A 197 -13.58 11.95 9.55
CA PRO A 197 -12.26 12.05 10.16
C PRO A 197 -11.86 10.77 10.90
N ALA A 198 -10.68 10.24 10.59
CA ALA A 198 -10.14 9.03 11.21
C ALA A 198 -9.13 9.41 12.29
N ALA A 199 -9.42 9.03 13.56
CA ALA A 199 -8.54 9.25 14.69
C ALA A 199 -7.83 7.96 15.12
N GLY A 200 -6.69 8.08 15.79
CA GLY A 200 -5.97 6.95 16.38
C GLY A 200 -5.33 6.01 15.37
N LEU A 201 -5.08 6.46 14.15
CA LEU A 201 -4.39 5.67 13.13
C LEU A 201 -2.94 5.38 13.54
N ARG A 202 -2.48 4.16 13.25
CA ARG A 202 -1.06 3.84 13.35
C ARG A 202 -0.35 4.32 12.09
N ASP A 203 0.57 5.25 12.28
CA ASP A 203 1.45 5.71 11.21
C ASP A 203 2.75 4.88 11.18
N ARG A 204 3.16 4.48 9.98
CA ARG A 204 4.50 3.99 9.67
C ARG A 204 5.17 4.99 8.74
N LYS A 205 6.07 5.79 9.27
CA LYS A 205 6.95 6.61 8.44
C LYS A 205 8.05 5.74 7.84
N SER A 206 8.10 5.69 6.52
CA SER A 206 9.24 5.16 5.79
C SER A 206 10.05 6.37 5.29
N THR A 207 11.18 6.65 5.93
CA THR A 207 12.08 7.71 5.46
C THR A 207 13.11 7.11 4.53
N ARG A 208 13.16 7.57 3.28
CA ARG A 208 14.40 7.54 2.49
C ARG A 208 15.34 8.64 3.02
N LEU A 209 16.63 8.40 2.96
CA LEU A 209 17.67 9.45 3.14
C LEU A 209 17.32 10.63 2.23
N ASN A 210 16.83 11.72 2.76
CA ASN A 210 16.34 12.98 2.14
C ASN A 210 14.84 13.24 2.19
N SER A 211 14.03 12.50 2.95
CA SER A 211 12.62 12.80 3.03
C SER A 211 12.28 13.75 4.19
N SER A 212 11.41 14.69 3.90
CA SER A 212 10.79 15.62 4.83
C SER A 212 10.02 14.90 5.94
N HIS A 213 10.00 15.46 7.13
CA HIS A 213 9.18 14.97 8.23
C HIS A 213 7.74 15.45 8.03
N ALA A 214 6.81 14.51 7.85
CA ALA A 214 5.39 14.79 7.90
C ALA A 214 4.90 14.72 9.35
N ASN A 215 4.22 15.76 9.83
CA ASN A 215 3.46 15.73 11.08
C ASN A 215 2.02 15.35 10.76
N ILE A 216 1.51 14.31 11.42
CA ILE A 216 0.12 13.88 11.32
C ILE A 216 -0.58 14.38 12.57
N SER A 217 -1.53 15.27 12.40
CA SER A 217 -2.43 15.79 13.45
C SER A 217 -3.84 15.19 13.32
#